data_8bdb9a8a8bc7a26266b53af9db039e57
#
_entry.id   8bdb9a8a8bc7a26266b53af9db039e57
#
_cell.length_a   1.000
_cell.length_b   1.000
_cell.length_c   1.000
_cell.angle_alpha   90.00
_cell.angle_beta   90.00
_cell.angle_gamma   90.00
#
_symmetry.space_group_name_H-M   'P 1'
#
loop_
_entity.id
_entity.type
_entity.pdbx_description
1 polymer ?
#
loop_
_entity_poly.entity_id
_entity_poly.type
_entity_poly.pdbx_seq_one_letter_code
_entity_poly.pdbx_strand_id
1 'polypeptide(L)'
;MSTGGSKGGETVVFFRRFYPDDMDATVAYVAPIAKRNDERFVTFQDGVGGDAQRACRERLWAFQHEVLSRRENMLALLKAYAAEQELTYSQLGFELALEHGVIETYFAFWQYDSAQNCTRNIPDTTATDQELFDAMDAEVGMSSFADSGIKPYAAYYYQAAVELGWPQPYEKHLGSLIHFPDTDTGEVYSPPGIPYVFRPQAMPDIQDWVSTQGQRLMFIYGSYDPWTAAAYLVGNAQDSYLYTVPGGNHGARISQLPADQQAAAKATLNRWMGLSPLKRAPKAVLSEEPPIFGPHVPPRLRAASRN
;
A
#
# COMPACT_ATOMS: atom_id res chain seq x y z
N MET A 1 4.04 -7.29 23.67
CA MET A 1 4.46 -6.70 22.37
C MET A 1 3.24 -6.59 21.45
N SER A 2 3.11 -5.48 20.73
CA SER A 2 2.11 -5.29 19.67
C SER A 2 2.77 -5.37 18.30
N THR A 3 2.06 -5.86 17.30
CA THR A 3 2.55 -5.91 15.92
C THR A 3 1.39 -5.80 14.94
N GLY A 4 1.66 -5.20 13.78
CA GLY A 4 0.71 -5.07 12.70
C GLY A 4 1.40 -4.61 11.42
N GLY A 5 0.72 -4.77 10.29
CA GLY A 5 1.22 -4.29 9.00
C GLY A 5 0.24 -3.35 8.32
N SER A 6 0.75 -2.45 7.48
CA SER A 6 -0.05 -1.47 6.76
C SER A 6 -0.93 -0.67 7.74
N LYS A 7 -2.23 -0.58 7.52
CA LYS A 7 -3.19 0.03 8.45
C LYS A 7 -3.11 -0.56 9.86
N GLY A 8 -2.88 -1.87 10.00
CA GLY A 8 -2.65 -2.52 11.30
C GLY A 8 -1.35 -2.04 11.97
N GLY A 9 -0.32 -1.74 11.17
CA GLY A 9 0.93 -1.15 11.63
C GLY A 9 0.74 0.27 12.17
N GLU A 10 -0.05 1.11 11.47
CA GLU A 10 -0.47 2.42 12.01
C GLU A 10 -1.21 2.25 13.34
N THR A 11 -2.17 1.32 13.37
CA THR A 11 -3.00 1.10 14.56
C THR A 11 -2.17 0.74 15.80
N VAL A 12 -1.16 -0.12 15.67
CA VAL A 12 -0.30 -0.47 16.82
C VAL A 12 0.61 0.67 17.25
N VAL A 13 1.00 1.56 16.33
CA VAL A 13 1.74 2.80 16.67
C VAL A 13 0.83 3.78 17.39
N PHE A 14 -0.42 3.97 16.92
CA PHE A 14 -1.41 4.82 17.59
C PHE A 14 -1.74 4.28 18.98
N PHE A 15 -1.95 2.99 19.10
CA PHE A 15 -2.15 2.35 20.40
C PHE A 15 -0.98 2.65 21.34
N ARG A 16 0.27 2.49 20.86
CA ARG A 16 1.48 2.76 21.65
C ARG A 16 1.60 4.24 22.05
N ARG A 17 1.15 5.18 21.19
CA ARG A 17 1.12 6.62 21.48
C ARG A 17 0.19 6.95 22.64
N PHE A 18 -1.00 6.37 22.69
CA PHE A 18 -2.03 6.69 23.68
C PHE A 18 -1.97 5.82 24.94
N TYR A 19 -1.37 4.62 24.83
CA TYR A 19 -1.22 3.64 25.92
C TYR A 19 0.22 3.12 25.98
N PRO A 20 1.19 4.02 26.32
CA PRO A 20 2.62 3.69 26.20
C PRO A 20 3.08 2.59 27.15
N ASP A 21 2.40 2.38 28.27
CA ASP A 21 2.76 1.41 29.29
C ASP A 21 2.10 0.03 29.11
N ASP A 22 1.14 -0.09 28.18
CA ASP A 22 0.41 -1.35 27.98
C ASP A 22 1.21 -2.39 27.18
N MET A 23 2.28 -1.97 26.51
CA MET A 23 3.11 -2.82 25.66
C MET A 23 4.60 -2.61 25.93
N ASP A 24 5.35 -3.70 26.06
CA ASP A 24 6.81 -3.64 26.21
C ASP A 24 7.52 -3.16 24.94
N ALA A 25 6.97 -3.47 23.77
CA ALA A 25 7.54 -3.12 22.46
C ALA A 25 6.47 -3.13 21.36
N THR A 26 6.74 -2.43 20.27
CA THR A 26 5.86 -2.38 19.08
C THR A 26 6.68 -2.62 17.82
N VAL A 27 6.18 -3.49 16.93
CA VAL A 27 6.75 -3.74 15.61
C VAL A 27 5.71 -3.42 14.55
N ALA A 28 5.98 -2.40 13.75
CA ALA A 28 5.12 -1.97 12.66
C ALA A 28 5.76 -2.29 11.30
N TYR A 29 5.03 -3.04 10.49
CA TYR A 29 5.45 -3.39 9.13
C TYR A 29 4.73 -2.52 8.11
N VAL A 30 5.46 -1.95 7.18
CA VAL A 30 4.95 -1.17 6.04
C VAL A 30 3.84 -0.18 6.42
N ALA A 31 4.01 0.42 7.61
CA ALA A 31 3.05 1.34 8.20
C ALA A 31 3.33 2.78 7.74
N PRO A 32 2.46 3.43 6.97
CA PRO A 32 2.69 4.81 6.56
C PRO A 32 2.29 5.81 7.67
N ILE A 33 2.78 7.02 7.54
CA ILE A 33 2.23 8.20 8.20
C ILE A 33 2.04 9.31 7.16
N ALA A 34 0.92 9.21 6.46
CA ALA A 34 0.62 10.08 5.33
C ALA A 34 0.08 11.45 5.77
N LYS A 35 -0.01 12.35 4.82
CA LYS A 35 -0.73 13.63 4.89
C LYS A 35 -1.89 13.61 3.90
N ARG A 36 -2.77 14.58 4.01
CA ARG A 36 -3.79 14.78 2.97
C ARG A 36 -3.12 15.15 1.65
N ASN A 37 -3.41 14.43 0.59
CA ASN A 37 -2.83 14.61 -0.76
C ASN A 37 -1.30 14.69 -0.70
N ASP A 38 -0.69 13.63 -0.21
CA ASP A 38 0.74 13.61 0.15
C ASP A 38 1.65 13.51 -1.07
N GLU A 39 2.28 14.61 -1.44
CA GLU A 39 3.19 14.71 -2.59
C GLU A 39 4.44 13.82 -2.50
N ARG A 40 4.79 13.32 -1.31
CA ARG A 40 5.94 12.43 -1.14
C ARG A 40 5.77 11.15 -1.96
N PHE A 41 4.52 10.70 -2.16
CA PHE A 41 4.20 9.53 -2.97
C PHE A 41 4.49 9.76 -4.46
N VAL A 42 4.21 10.94 -5.00
CA VAL A 42 4.56 11.29 -6.38
C VAL A 42 6.07 11.23 -6.57
N THR A 43 6.83 11.92 -5.70
CA THR A 43 8.30 11.92 -5.75
C THR A 43 8.89 10.52 -5.64
N PHE A 44 8.33 9.68 -4.77
CA PHE A 44 8.76 8.30 -4.60
C PHE A 44 8.51 7.46 -5.86
N GLN A 45 7.33 7.55 -6.43
CA GLN A 45 6.92 6.79 -7.61
C GLN A 45 7.71 7.19 -8.86
N ASP A 46 8.06 8.47 -9.01
CA ASP A 46 8.95 8.94 -10.08
C ASP A 46 10.32 8.24 -10.04
N GLY A 47 10.81 7.93 -8.86
CA GLY A 47 12.16 7.40 -8.64
C GLY A 47 12.23 5.94 -8.18
N VAL A 48 11.11 5.23 -8.04
CA VAL A 48 11.10 3.88 -7.45
C VAL A 48 12.06 2.93 -8.17
N GLY A 49 12.93 2.26 -7.40
CA GLY A 49 13.95 1.34 -7.92
C GLY A 49 15.10 2.00 -8.67
N GLY A 50 15.17 3.34 -8.73
CA GLY A 50 16.25 4.08 -9.36
C GLY A 50 16.44 3.74 -10.85
N ASP A 51 17.68 3.88 -11.36
CA ASP A 51 17.99 3.58 -12.76
C ASP A 51 17.78 2.11 -13.13
N ALA A 52 17.95 1.20 -12.17
CA ALA A 52 17.77 -0.23 -12.38
C ALA A 52 16.34 -0.60 -12.77
N GLN A 53 15.35 0.20 -12.37
CA GLN A 53 13.94 -0.06 -12.66
C GLN A 53 13.32 0.98 -13.62
N ARG A 54 14.13 1.80 -14.27
CA ARG A 54 13.65 2.79 -15.24
C ARG A 54 12.77 2.18 -16.33
N ALA A 55 13.24 1.09 -16.96
CA ALA A 55 12.50 0.41 -18.03
C ALA A 55 11.12 -0.10 -17.56
N CYS A 56 11.01 -0.55 -16.31
CA CYS A 56 9.74 -0.98 -15.74
C CYS A 56 8.79 0.20 -15.51
N ARG A 57 9.30 1.32 -14.97
CA ARG A 57 8.49 2.54 -14.81
C ARG A 57 7.96 3.05 -16.13
N GLU A 58 8.83 3.13 -17.15
CA GLU A 58 8.45 3.56 -18.51
C GLU A 58 7.40 2.62 -19.13
N ARG A 59 7.53 1.31 -18.90
CA ARG A 59 6.55 0.32 -19.38
C ARG A 59 5.18 0.52 -18.70
N LEU A 60 5.14 0.75 -17.40
CA LEU A 60 3.92 1.03 -16.66
C LEU A 60 3.25 2.34 -17.13
N TRP A 61 4.02 3.40 -17.35
CA TRP A 61 3.49 4.66 -17.91
C TRP A 61 2.91 4.47 -19.30
N ALA A 62 3.62 3.74 -20.19
CA ALA A 62 3.12 3.43 -21.52
C ALA A 62 1.84 2.60 -21.48
N PHE A 63 1.77 1.62 -20.57
CA PHE A 63 0.57 0.82 -20.33
C PHE A 63 -0.61 1.67 -19.89
N GLN A 64 -0.45 2.49 -18.85
CA GLN A 64 -1.51 3.39 -18.36
C GLN A 64 -2.02 4.33 -19.46
N HIS A 65 -1.09 4.92 -20.22
CA HIS A 65 -1.40 5.79 -21.33
C HIS A 65 -2.21 5.06 -22.41
N GLU A 66 -1.81 3.84 -22.77
CA GLU A 66 -2.48 3.05 -23.80
C GLU A 66 -3.90 2.65 -23.35
N VAL A 67 -4.09 2.21 -22.11
CA VAL A 67 -5.41 1.89 -21.54
C VAL A 67 -6.35 3.10 -21.63
N LEU A 68 -5.91 4.30 -21.23
CA LEU A 68 -6.74 5.50 -21.32
C LEU A 68 -6.95 6.01 -22.76
N SER A 69 -6.00 5.79 -23.66
CA SER A 69 -6.16 6.12 -25.07
C SER A 69 -7.26 5.29 -25.76
N ARG A 70 -7.53 4.10 -25.21
CA ARG A 70 -8.61 3.20 -25.67
C ARG A 70 -9.84 3.23 -24.77
N ARG A 71 -10.07 4.36 -24.09
CA ARG A 71 -11.10 4.55 -23.04
C ARG A 71 -12.45 3.92 -23.35
N GLU A 72 -13.00 4.16 -24.53
CA GLU A 72 -14.33 3.64 -24.91
C GLU A 72 -14.37 2.11 -24.91
N ASN A 73 -13.33 1.45 -25.43
CA ASN A 73 -13.23 0.01 -25.43
C ASN A 73 -13.03 -0.53 -24.01
N MET A 74 -12.20 0.13 -23.20
CA MET A 74 -11.98 -0.24 -21.79
C MET A 74 -13.27 -0.10 -20.97
N LEU A 75 -14.04 0.95 -21.20
CA LEU A 75 -15.36 1.13 -20.56
C LEU A 75 -16.35 0.03 -20.97
N ALA A 76 -16.33 -0.39 -22.23
CA ALA A 76 -17.16 -1.50 -22.69
C ALA A 76 -16.78 -2.80 -21.97
N LEU A 77 -15.48 -3.09 -21.85
CA LEU A 77 -14.96 -4.25 -21.12
C LEU A 77 -15.30 -4.18 -19.63
N LEU A 78 -15.15 -3.03 -18.98
CA LEU A 78 -15.51 -2.86 -17.57
C LEU A 78 -17.01 -3.08 -17.31
N LYS A 79 -17.87 -2.60 -18.22
CA LYS A 79 -19.33 -2.85 -18.14
C LYS A 79 -19.68 -4.31 -18.35
N ALA A 80 -19.01 -5.00 -19.28
CA ALA A 80 -19.18 -6.44 -19.50
C ALA A 80 -18.71 -7.24 -18.27
N TYR A 81 -17.54 -6.92 -17.73
CA TYR A 81 -17.00 -7.48 -16.50
C TYR A 81 -17.97 -7.29 -15.31
N ALA A 82 -18.51 -6.08 -15.15
CA ALA A 82 -19.47 -5.79 -14.10
C ALA A 82 -20.75 -6.62 -14.23
N ALA A 83 -21.26 -6.78 -15.44
CA ALA A 83 -22.44 -7.61 -15.70
C ALA A 83 -22.18 -9.10 -15.40
N GLU A 84 -21.03 -9.63 -15.81
CA GLU A 84 -20.64 -11.02 -15.56
C GLU A 84 -20.46 -11.32 -14.07
N GLN A 85 -19.87 -10.37 -13.33
CA GLN A 85 -19.56 -10.53 -11.90
C GLN A 85 -20.69 -10.00 -10.98
N GLU A 86 -21.84 -9.58 -11.54
CA GLU A 86 -22.98 -8.99 -10.81
C GLU A 86 -22.58 -7.80 -9.93
N LEU A 87 -21.67 -6.93 -10.43
CA LEU A 87 -21.15 -5.77 -9.71
C LEU A 87 -21.90 -4.50 -10.08
N THR A 88 -21.99 -3.57 -9.11
CA THR A 88 -22.48 -2.20 -9.31
C THR A 88 -21.39 -1.19 -9.00
N TYR A 89 -21.39 -0.08 -9.72
CA TYR A 89 -20.43 1.04 -9.55
C TYR A 89 -21.21 2.34 -9.28
N SER A 90 -22.20 2.27 -8.38
CA SER A 90 -23.10 3.40 -8.12
C SER A 90 -22.40 4.56 -7.44
N GLN A 91 -21.40 4.30 -6.59
CA GLN A 91 -20.66 5.33 -5.86
C GLN A 91 -19.71 6.10 -6.79
N LEU A 92 -18.93 5.42 -7.61
CA LEU A 92 -17.95 6.05 -8.49
C LEU A 92 -18.47 6.32 -9.91
N GLY A 93 -19.32 5.45 -10.42
CA GLY A 93 -19.59 5.35 -11.86
C GLY A 93 -18.46 4.63 -12.60
N PHE A 94 -18.74 4.16 -13.82
CA PHE A 94 -17.79 3.39 -14.61
C PHE A 94 -16.57 4.20 -15.07
N GLU A 95 -16.77 5.46 -15.44
CA GLU A 95 -15.70 6.30 -15.97
C GLU A 95 -14.64 6.63 -14.90
N LEU A 96 -15.10 7.04 -13.72
CA LEU A 96 -14.20 7.34 -12.61
C LEU A 96 -13.51 6.07 -12.09
N ALA A 97 -14.25 4.94 -11.99
CA ALA A 97 -13.69 3.66 -11.59
C ALA A 97 -12.61 3.17 -12.56
N LEU A 98 -12.77 3.38 -13.88
CA LEU A 98 -11.75 3.07 -14.87
C LEU A 98 -10.51 3.94 -14.67
N GLU A 99 -10.66 5.26 -14.52
CA GLU A 99 -9.51 6.16 -14.30
C GLU A 99 -8.75 5.82 -13.03
N HIS A 100 -9.44 5.61 -11.91
CA HIS A 100 -8.81 5.19 -10.67
C HIS A 100 -8.10 3.84 -10.81
N GLY A 101 -8.71 2.87 -11.51
CA GLY A 101 -8.06 1.60 -11.82
C GLY A 101 -6.76 1.77 -12.60
N VAL A 102 -6.72 2.69 -13.55
CA VAL A 102 -5.51 2.99 -14.31
C VAL A 102 -4.45 3.69 -13.45
N ILE A 103 -4.83 4.71 -12.68
CA ILE A 103 -3.91 5.42 -11.77
C ILE A 103 -3.32 4.45 -10.76
N GLU A 104 -4.17 3.66 -10.11
CA GLU A 104 -3.78 2.69 -9.09
C GLU A 104 -2.97 1.48 -9.64
N THR A 105 -3.03 1.19 -10.95
CA THR A 105 -2.22 0.10 -11.54
C THR A 105 -0.73 0.29 -11.28
N TYR A 106 -0.21 1.50 -11.42
CA TYR A 106 1.20 1.80 -11.15
C TYR A 106 1.52 1.60 -9.67
N PHE A 107 0.69 2.14 -8.79
CA PHE A 107 0.84 2.02 -7.34
C PHE A 107 0.77 0.56 -6.89
N ALA A 108 -0.26 -0.17 -7.32
CA ALA A 108 -0.50 -1.55 -6.96
C ALA A 108 0.62 -2.48 -7.44
N PHE A 109 1.16 -2.24 -8.64
CA PHE A 109 2.30 -3.01 -9.13
C PHE A 109 3.50 -2.92 -8.16
N TRP A 110 3.92 -1.71 -7.78
CA TRP A 110 5.04 -1.55 -6.86
C TRP A 110 4.71 -1.98 -5.43
N GLN A 111 3.45 -1.89 -5.04
CA GLN A 111 2.99 -2.32 -3.72
C GLN A 111 2.96 -3.84 -3.58
N TYR A 112 2.54 -4.57 -4.59
CA TYR A 112 2.25 -6.01 -4.43
C TYR A 112 3.04 -6.93 -5.35
N ASP A 113 3.50 -6.45 -6.48
CA ASP A 113 4.25 -7.27 -7.42
C ASP A 113 5.77 -7.16 -7.23
N SER A 114 6.50 -7.84 -8.07
CA SER A 114 7.95 -7.82 -8.13
C SER A 114 8.41 -7.17 -9.43
N ALA A 115 9.41 -6.30 -9.37
CA ALA A 115 10.01 -5.68 -10.54
C ALA A 115 10.47 -6.67 -11.61
N GLN A 116 10.82 -7.91 -11.21
CA GLN A 116 11.18 -9.00 -12.11
C GLN A 116 10.01 -9.48 -12.97
N ASN A 117 8.79 -9.21 -12.54
CA ASN A 117 7.58 -9.60 -13.27
C ASN A 117 7.10 -8.54 -14.26
N CYS A 118 7.72 -7.38 -14.31
CA CYS A 118 7.24 -6.22 -15.05
C CYS A 118 6.90 -6.53 -16.52
N THR A 119 7.82 -7.16 -17.26
CA THR A 119 7.59 -7.51 -18.67
C THR A 119 6.59 -8.65 -18.87
N ARG A 120 6.41 -9.48 -17.86
CA ARG A 120 5.45 -10.60 -17.92
C ARG A 120 4.04 -10.17 -17.62
N ASN A 121 3.86 -9.28 -16.63
CA ASN A 121 2.55 -8.95 -16.09
C ASN A 121 1.97 -7.66 -16.68
N ILE A 122 2.85 -6.78 -17.17
CA ILE A 122 2.43 -5.55 -17.84
C ILE A 122 2.66 -5.72 -19.33
N PRO A 123 1.63 -5.90 -20.15
CA PRO A 123 1.76 -6.01 -21.60
C PRO A 123 2.29 -4.73 -22.23
N ASP A 124 2.77 -4.81 -23.46
CA ASP A 124 3.15 -3.60 -24.21
C ASP A 124 1.94 -2.99 -24.93
N THR A 125 2.16 -1.84 -25.56
CA THR A 125 1.10 -1.07 -26.23
C THR A 125 0.52 -1.73 -27.48
N THR A 126 1.06 -2.85 -27.94
CA THR A 126 0.53 -3.62 -29.08
C THR A 126 -0.48 -4.69 -28.65
N ALA A 127 -0.65 -4.90 -27.36
CA ALA A 127 -1.61 -5.85 -26.81
C ALA A 127 -3.05 -5.50 -27.19
N THR A 128 -3.91 -6.49 -27.21
CA THR A 128 -5.34 -6.33 -27.45
C THR A 128 -6.02 -5.60 -26.30
N ASP A 129 -7.18 -5.03 -26.53
CA ASP A 129 -7.97 -4.38 -25.49
C ASP A 129 -8.25 -5.33 -24.31
N GLN A 130 -8.55 -6.58 -24.59
CA GLN A 130 -8.80 -7.59 -23.57
C GLN A 130 -7.56 -7.87 -22.72
N GLU A 131 -6.39 -8.04 -23.36
CA GLU A 131 -5.13 -8.28 -22.63
C GLU A 131 -4.74 -7.07 -21.75
N LEU A 132 -4.99 -5.85 -22.22
CA LEU A 132 -4.77 -4.64 -21.41
C LEU A 132 -5.72 -4.59 -20.21
N PHE A 133 -7.00 -4.88 -20.43
CA PHE A 133 -8.00 -4.89 -19.35
C PHE A 133 -7.69 -5.99 -18.32
N ASP A 134 -7.38 -7.20 -18.76
CA ASP A 134 -7.06 -8.33 -17.90
C ASP A 134 -5.80 -8.07 -17.07
N ALA A 135 -4.79 -7.42 -17.64
CA ALA A 135 -3.59 -7.02 -16.91
C ALA A 135 -3.88 -5.96 -15.85
N MET A 136 -4.70 -4.96 -16.18
CA MET A 136 -5.15 -3.95 -15.20
C MET A 136 -5.94 -4.61 -14.07
N ASP A 137 -6.93 -5.45 -14.38
CA ASP A 137 -7.71 -6.17 -13.37
C ASP A 137 -6.84 -7.08 -12.50
N ALA A 138 -5.83 -7.73 -13.09
CA ALA A 138 -4.89 -8.56 -12.34
C ALA A 138 -4.05 -7.75 -11.35
N GLU A 139 -3.70 -6.50 -11.65
CA GLU A 139 -2.91 -5.65 -10.75
C GLU A 139 -3.77 -5.02 -9.64
N VAL A 140 -4.90 -4.41 -10.00
CA VAL A 140 -5.70 -3.61 -9.05
C VAL A 140 -6.95 -4.32 -8.55
N GLY A 141 -7.50 -5.28 -9.33
CA GLY A 141 -8.79 -5.90 -9.06
C GLY A 141 -9.93 -4.91 -9.26
N MET A 142 -10.44 -4.77 -10.48
CA MET A 142 -11.48 -3.78 -10.81
C MET A 142 -12.74 -3.90 -9.94
N SER A 143 -13.02 -5.08 -9.39
CA SER A 143 -14.08 -5.28 -8.39
C SER A 143 -13.86 -4.49 -7.08
N SER A 144 -12.64 -4.04 -6.80
CA SER A 144 -12.33 -3.21 -5.62
C SER A 144 -12.96 -1.81 -5.70
N PHE A 145 -13.21 -1.33 -6.90
CA PHE A 145 -13.87 -0.04 -7.19
C PHE A 145 -15.39 -0.15 -7.28
N ALA A 146 -15.94 -1.36 -7.24
CA ALA A 146 -17.38 -1.59 -7.18
C ALA A 146 -17.94 -1.28 -5.78
N ASP A 147 -19.24 -1.04 -5.66
CA ASP A 147 -19.90 -0.76 -4.39
C ASP A 147 -19.64 -1.86 -3.34
N SER A 148 -19.63 -3.13 -3.77
CA SER A 148 -19.33 -4.29 -2.91
C SER A 148 -17.85 -4.38 -2.49
N GLY A 149 -16.94 -3.83 -3.27
CA GLY A 149 -15.50 -3.74 -2.97
C GLY A 149 -15.18 -2.60 -1.99
N ILE A 150 -15.83 -1.45 -2.15
CA ILE A 150 -15.63 -0.25 -1.32
C ILE A 150 -16.25 -0.42 0.07
N LYS A 151 -17.49 -0.92 0.14
CA LYS A 151 -18.29 -0.98 1.36
C LYS A 151 -17.62 -1.65 2.56
N PRO A 152 -16.89 -2.77 2.45
CA PRO A 152 -16.21 -3.40 3.59
C PRO A 152 -15.15 -2.51 4.23
N TYR A 153 -14.60 -1.56 3.49
CA TYR A 153 -13.55 -0.65 3.92
C TYR A 153 -14.05 0.77 4.24
N ALA A 154 -15.36 0.96 4.32
CA ALA A 154 -15.98 2.27 4.54
C ALA A 154 -15.41 2.99 5.79
N ALA A 155 -15.20 2.28 6.90
CA ALA A 155 -14.60 2.85 8.10
C ALA A 155 -13.15 3.29 7.90
N TYR A 156 -12.37 2.52 7.12
CA TYR A 156 -11.00 2.87 6.76
C TYR A 156 -10.95 4.12 5.88
N TYR A 157 -11.75 4.17 4.82
CA TYR A 157 -11.81 5.35 3.94
C TYR A 157 -12.29 6.59 4.68
N TYR A 158 -13.29 6.44 5.57
CA TYR A 158 -13.70 7.54 6.42
C TYR A 158 -12.56 8.05 7.32
N GLN A 159 -11.81 7.14 7.95
CA GLN A 159 -10.65 7.51 8.76
C GLN A 159 -9.55 8.16 7.89
N ALA A 160 -9.32 7.70 6.67
CA ALA A 160 -8.39 8.32 5.76
C ALA A 160 -8.78 9.76 5.43
N ALA A 161 -10.07 10.01 5.12
CA ALA A 161 -10.61 11.33 4.85
C ALA A 161 -10.58 12.28 6.06
N VAL A 162 -10.58 11.74 7.29
CA VAL A 162 -10.63 12.54 8.53
C VAL A 162 -9.26 12.76 9.16
N GLU A 163 -8.38 11.78 9.14
CA GLU A 163 -7.16 11.78 9.97
C GLU A 163 -5.90 11.29 9.25
N LEU A 164 -5.97 10.13 8.56
CA LEU A 164 -4.75 9.45 8.07
C LEU A 164 -4.13 10.17 6.87
N GLY A 165 -4.95 10.83 6.07
CA GLY A 165 -4.54 11.34 4.78
C GLY A 165 -4.53 10.25 3.69
N TRP A 166 -4.04 10.62 2.51
CA TRP A 166 -4.01 9.79 1.32
C TRP A 166 -2.87 10.22 0.40
N PRO A 167 -2.30 9.33 -0.41
CA PRO A 167 -1.36 9.73 -1.46
C PRO A 167 -1.96 10.78 -2.39
N GLN A 168 -1.14 11.71 -2.86
CA GLN A 168 -1.53 12.48 -4.04
C GLN A 168 -1.60 11.55 -5.25
N PRO A 169 -2.66 11.59 -6.07
CA PRO A 169 -2.77 10.75 -7.27
C PRO A 169 -1.56 10.88 -8.19
N TYR A 170 -1.04 9.73 -8.64
CA TYR A 170 0.11 9.67 -9.55
C TYR A 170 -0.36 9.68 -11.00
N GLU A 171 -0.76 10.83 -11.50
CA GLU A 171 -1.50 10.95 -12.76
C GLU A 171 -0.96 12.02 -13.74
N LYS A 172 -0.04 12.90 -13.30
CA LYS A 172 0.43 14.03 -14.13
C LYS A 172 1.00 13.62 -15.49
N HIS A 173 1.62 12.45 -15.59
CA HIS A 173 2.18 11.91 -16.82
C HIS A 173 1.10 11.47 -17.82
N LEU A 174 -0.16 11.32 -17.39
CA LEU A 174 -1.29 10.95 -18.23
C LEU A 174 -1.95 12.17 -18.91
N GLY A 175 -1.67 13.38 -18.43
CA GLY A 175 -2.05 14.64 -19.06
C GLY A 175 -3.54 14.76 -19.38
N SER A 176 -3.86 15.07 -20.62
CA SER A 176 -5.25 15.26 -21.08
C SER A 176 -6.07 13.97 -21.19
N LEU A 177 -5.47 12.82 -20.94
CA LEU A 177 -6.23 11.56 -20.88
C LEU A 177 -7.01 11.41 -19.56
N ILE A 178 -6.68 12.18 -18.53
CA ILE A 178 -7.42 12.24 -17.29
C ILE A 178 -8.61 13.20 -17.44
N HIS A 179 -9.80 12.70 -17.15
CA HIS A 179 -11.04 13.49 -17.18
C HIS A 179 -11.43 13.98 -15.77
N PHE A 180 -11.00 13.27 -14.72
CA PHE A 180 -11.34 13.55 -13.33
C PHE A 180 -10.05 13.75 -12.49
N PRO A 181 -9.29 14.83 -12.75
CA PRO A 181 -8.02 15.04 -12.07
C PRO A 181 -8.19 15.22 -10.56
N ASP A 182 -7.19 14.78 -9.79
CA ASP A 182 -7.11 14.90 -8.32
C ASP A 182 -8.26 14.23 -7.57
N THR A 183 -8.93 13.23 -8.17
CA THR A 183 -10.08 12.56 -7.55
C THR A 183 -9.76 11.23 -6.89
N ASP A 184 -8.63 10.59 -7.19
CA ASP A 184 -8.26 9.32 -6.55
C ASP A 184 -7.73 9.55 -5.13
N THR A 185 -8.66 9.84 -4.23
CA THR A 185 -8.41 10.21 -2.84
C THR A 185 -9.31 9.44 -1.87
N GLY A 186 -8.90 9.35 -0.60
CA GLY A 186 -9.69 8.68 0.44
C GLY A 186 -11.10 9.26 0.63
N GLU A 187 -11.29 10.53 0.28
CA GLU A 187 -12.58 11.21 0.34
C GLU A 187 -13.62 10.61 -0.60
N VAL A 188 -13.21 10.26 -1.82
CA VAL A 188 -14.11 9.71 -2.86
C VAL A 188 -14.63 8.32 -2.49
N TYR A 189 -13.81 7.55 -1.78
CA TYR A 189 -14.19 6.21 -1.28
C TYR A 189 -14.93 6.24 0.05
N SER A 190 -15.01 7.41 0.71
CA SER A 190 -15.70 7.54 2.00
C SER A 190 -17.21 7.29 1.87
N PRO A 191 -17.88 6.80 2.93
CA PRO A 191 -19.31 6.53 2.88
C PRO A 191 -20.10 7.77 2.48
N PRO A 192 -20.96 7.70 1.46
CA PRO A 192 -21.73 8.84 1.00
C PRO A 192 -22.69 9.33 2.09
N GLY A 193 -22.88 10.64 2.18
CA GLY A 193 -23.81 11.28 3.13
C GLY A 193 -23.30 11.37 4.57
N ILE A 194 -22.12 10.86 4.90
CA ILE A 194 -21.49 11.06 6.21
C ILE A 194 -20.54 12.26 6.11
N PRO A 195 -20.80 13.36 6.84
CA PRO A 195 -19.92 14.53 6.80
C PRO A 195 -18.58 14.21 7.45
N TYR A 196 -17.51 14.77 6.92
CA TYR A 196 -16.17 14.66 7.49
C TYR A 196 -15.45 16.02 7.44
N VAL A 197 -14.52 16.18 8.38
CA VAL A 197 -13.61 17.33 8.43
C VAL A 197 -12.21 16.77 8.69
N PHE A 198 -11.28 17.05 7.79
CA PHE A 198 -9.90 16.60 7.94
C PHE A 198 -9.22 17.26 9.14
N ARG A 199 -8.54 16.48 9.96
CA ARG A 199 -7.80 16.88 11.16
C ARG A 199 -6.30 16.90 10.87
N PRO A 200 -5.74 17.98 10.37
CA PRO A 200 -4.37 18.02 9.86
C PRO A 200 -3.29 17.79 10.93
N GLN A 201 -3.65 17.88 12.22
CA GLN A 201 -2.72 17.70 13.32
C GLN A 201 -2.62 16.25 13.83
N ALA A 202 -3.52 15.36 13.42
CA ALA A 202 -3.56 13.99 13.94
C ALA A 202 -2.27 13.23 13.65
N MET A 203 -1.87 13.16 12.38
CA MET A 203 -0.64 12.45 11.99
C MET A 203 0.65 13.14 12.43
N PRO A 204 0.77 14.49 12.35
CA PRO A 204 1.90 15.20 12.94
C PRO A 204 2.09 14.94 14.43
N ASP A 205 1.03 14.89 15.25
CA ASP A 205 1.14 14.55 16.69
C ASP A 205 1.72 13.16 16.91
N ILE A 206 1.25 12.17 16.14
CA ILE A 206 1.78 10.80 16.21
C ILE A 206 3.27 10.76 15.81
N GLN A 207 3.62 11.41 14.69
CA GLN A 207 5.00 11.47 14.22
C GLN A 207 5.93 12.17 15.22
N ASP A 208 5.49 13.28 15.78
CA ASP A 208 6.26 14.03 16.79
C ASP A 208 6.51 13.15 18.02
N TRP A 209 5.45 12.51 18.53
CA TRP A 209 5.61 11.57 19.64
C TRP A 209 6.57 10.43 19.33
N VAL A 210 6.44 9.81 18.15
CA VAL A 210 7.35 8.74 17.73
C VAL A 210 8.79 9.21 17.76
N SER A 211 9.08 10.39 17.20
CA SER A 211 10.46 10.88 17.04
C SER A 211 11.06 11.51 18.30
N THR A 212 10.24 11.89 19.28
CA THR A 212 10.72 12.60 20.48
C THR A 212 10.58 11.81 21.79
N GLN A 213 9.54 10.97 21.90
CA GLN A 213 9.17 10.25 23.11
C GLN A 213 9.06 8.72 22.88
N GLY A 214 9.07 8.27 21.62
CA GLY A 214 8.94 6.86 21.26
C GLY A 214 10.01 6.00 21.94
N GLN A 215 9.63 4.79 22.34
CA GLN A 215 10.53 3.83 22.94
C GLN A 215 10.19 2.41 22.50
N ARG A 216 11.23 1.64 22.14
CA ARG A 216 11.11 0.23 21.71
C ARG A 216 10.13 0.07 20.56
N LEU A 217 10.31 0.89 19.53
CA LEU A 217 9.58 0.84 18.28
C LEU A 217 10.49 0.26 17.19
N MET A 218 9.97 -0.66 16.39
CA MET A 218 10.68 -1.19 15.23
C MET A 218 9.79 -1.06 14.00
N PHE A 219 10.32 -0.41 12.97
CA PHE A 219 9.65 -0.20 11.69
C PHE A 219 10.36 -1.00 10.60
N ILE A 220 9.60 -1.71 9.78
CA ILE A 220 10.10 -2.50 8.65
C ILE A 220 9.39 -2.03 7.38
N TYR A 221 10.16 -1.64 6.37
CA TYR A 221 9.63 -1.15 5.09
C TYR A 221 10.23 -1.92 3.91
N GLY A 222 9.57 -1.83 2.76
CA GLY A 222 10.11 -2.28 1.47
C GLY A 222 10.61 -1.09 0.65
N SER A 223 11.79 -1.19 0.04
CA SER A 223 12.35 -0.04 -0.71
C SER A 223 11.62 0.25 -2.03
N TYR A 224 10.75 -0.66 -2.50
CA TYR A 224 9.92 -0.47 -3.70
C TYR A 224 8.45 -0.23 -3.37
N ASP A 225 8.07 -0.40 -2.10
CA ASP A 225 6.71 -0.15 -1.63
C ASP A 225 6.39 1.36 -1.66
N PRO A 226 5.41 1.83 -2.43
CA PRO A 226 5.06 3.25 -2.47
C PRO A 226 4.69 3.82 -1.10
N TRP A 227 4.13 3.01 -0.20
CA TRP A 227 3.81 3.44 1.17
C TRP A 227 5.06 3.83 1.98
N THR A 228 6.25 3.38 1.56
CA THR A 228 7.54 3.82 2.16
C THR A 228 7.81 5.31 1.97
N ALA A 229 7.18 5.96 0.99
CA ALA A 229 7.22 7.43 0.84
C ALA A 229 6.80 8.16 2.13
N ALA A 230 5.88 7.56 2.87
CA ALA A 230 5.35 8.09 4.12
C ALA A 230 5.85 7.30 5.35
N ALA A 231 7.07 6.76 5.31
CA ALA A 231 7.65 6.05 6.44
C ALA A 231 7.79 6.95 7.68
N TYR A 232 7.64 6.36 8.86
CA TYR A 232 7.91 7.04 10.12
C TYR A 232 9.37 7.47 10.25
N LEU A 233 9.59 8.62 10.86
CA LEU A 233 10.93 9.07 11.25
C LEU A 233 11.16 8.71 12.72
N VAL A 234 12.15 7.87 12.97
CA VAL A 234 12.48 7.42 14.34
C VAL A 234 13.06 8.55 15.20
N GLY A 235 13.83 9.47 14.61
CA GLY A 235 14.37 10.64 15.30
C GLY A 235 15.17 10.28 16.55
N ASN A 236 14.79 10.85 17.68
CA ASN A 236 15.41 10.65 19.00
C ASN A 236 14.72 9.54 19.82
N ALA A 237 13.84 8.75 19.24
CA ALA A 237 13.16 7.64 19.92
C ALA A 237 14.17 6.69 20.57
N GLN A 238 13.89 6.30 21.81
CA GLN A 238 14.83 5.47 22.57
C GLN A 238 14.70 4.00 22.17
N ASP A 239 15.86 3.35 21.96
CA ASP A 239 15.92 1.92 21.65
C ASP A 239 14.94 1.53 20.51
N SER A 240 14.90 2.37 19.45
CA SER A 240 13.95 2.24 18.35
C SER A 240 14.70 2.19 17.03
N TYR A 241 14.15 1.46 16.05
CA TYR A 241 14.88 1.09 14.84
C TYR A 241 13.98 1.16 13.62
N LEU A 242 14.58 1.50 12.48
CA LEU A 242 13.96 1.41 11.17
C LEU A 242 14.85 0.55 10.26
N TYR A 243 14.26 -0.42 9.60
CA TYR A 243 14.90 -1.27 8.62
C TYR A 243 14.16 -1.25 7.31
N THR A 244 14.90 -1.35 6.20
CA THR A 244 14.32 -1.41 4.86
C THR A 244 14.80 -2.65 4.13
N VAL A 245 13.86 -3.43 3.60
CA VAL A 245 14.16 -4.60 2.76
C VAL A 245 14.52 -4.10 1.36
N PRO A 246 15.75 -4.35 0.87
CA PRO A 246 16.15 -3.93 -0.48
C PRO A 246 15.30 -4.62 -1.54
N GLY A 247 14.71 -3.83 -2.46
CA GLY A 247 13.81 -4.34 -3.50
C GLY A 247 12.49 -4.92 -2.97
N GLY A 248 12.24 -4.79 -1.66
CA GLY A 248 11.00 -5.28 -1.03
C GLY A 248 9.80 -4.39 -1.36
N ASN A 249 8.63 -5.01 -1.44
CA ASN A 249 7.33 -4.39 -1.62
C ASN A 249 6.55 -4.33 -0.28
N HIS A 250 5.24 -4.14 -0.32
CA HIS A 250 4.35 -4.09 0.86
C HIS A 250 4.30 -5.40 1.67
N GLY A 251 4.89 -6.47 1.14
CA GLY A 251 5.14 -7.73 1.83
C GLY A 251 6.40 -7.77 2.68
N ALA A 252 7.13 -6.66 2.87
CA ALA A 252 8.41 -6.61 3.58
C ALA A 252 8.32 -7.14 5.02
N ARG A 253 9.29 -8.01 5.38
CA ARG A 253 9.36 -8.68 6.70
C ARG A 253 10.81 -8.74 7.19
N ILE A 254 11.00 -8.91 8.51
CA ILE A 254 12.32 -9.11 9.12
C ILE A 254 13.09 -10.25 8.45
N SER A 255 12.41 -11.31 8.03
CA SER A 255 13.04 -12.47 7.38
C SER A 255 13.67 -12.17 6.01
N GLN A 256 13.33 -11.05 5.39
CA GLN A 256 13.81 -10.60 4.09
C GLN A 256 14.91 -9.53 4.18
N LEU A 257 15.22 -9.05 5.39
CA LEU A 257 16.30 -8.11 5.62
C LEU A 257 17.67 -8.76 5.29
N PRO A 258 18.70 -7.98 4.96
CA PRO A 258 20.09 -8.45 4.93
C PRO A 258 20.45 -9.20 6.22
N ALA A 259 21.29 -10.22 6.13
CA ALA A 259 21.53 -11.18 7.21
C ALA A 259 21.96 -10.53 8.54
N ASP A 260 22.79 -9.49 8.47
CA ASP A 260 23.24 -8.71 9.63
C ASP A 260 22.11 -7.92 10.29
N GLN A 261 21.27 -7.24 9.48
CA GLN A 261 20.11 -6.50 9.95
C GLN A 261 19.03 -7.45 10.50
N GLN A 262 18.82 -8.59 9.85
CA GLN A 262 17.90 -9.62 10.35
C GLN A 262 18.35 -10.15 11.72
N ALA A 263 19.64 -10.42 11.90
CA ALA A 263 20.20 -10.86 13.17
C ALA A 263 20.05 -9.77 14.26
N ALA A 264 20.33 -8.52 13.92
CA ALA A 264 20.18 -7.38 14.83
C ALA A 264 18.70 -7.17 15.25
N ALA A 265 17.76 -7.20 14.29
CA ALA A 265 16.34 -7.06 14.58
C ALA A 265 15.85 -8.19 15.50
N LYS A 266 16.21 -9.45 15.22
CA LYS A 266 15.84 -10.61 16.06
C LYS A 266 16.46 -10.53 17.46
N ALA A 267 17.71 -10.10 17.59
CA ALA A 267 18.37 -9.92 18.89
C ALA A 267 17.67 -8.83 19.71
N THR A 268 17.28 -7.73 19.06
CA THR A 268 16.53 -6.65 19.69
C THR A 268 15.15 -7.13 20.18
N LEU A 269 14.40 -7.88 19.36
CA LEU A 269 13.11 -8.44 19.77
C LEU A 269 13.25 -9.38 20.97
N ASN A 270 14.24 -10.29 20.94
CA ASN A 270 14.50 -11.19 22.07
C ASN A 270 14.80 -10.42 23.35
N ARG A 271 15.61 -9.37 23.26
CA ARG A 271 15.95 -8.50 24.40
C ARG A 271 14.71 -7.79 24.95
N TRP A 272 13.87 -7.22 24.08
CA TRP A 272 12.64 -6.55 24.48
C TRP A 272 11.64 -7.49 25.17
N MET A 273 11.60 -8.75 24.73
CA MET A 273 10.72 -9.78 25.27
C MET A 273 11.31 -10.52 26.49
N GLY A 274 12.51 -10.16 26.93
CA GLY A 274 13.20 -10.85 28.01
C GLY A 274 13.57 -12.30 27.69
N LEU A 275 13.64 -12.66 26.39
CA LEU A 275 13.98 -14.00 25.94
C LEU A 275 15.51 -14.16 25.95
N SER A 276 16.01 -15.17 26.63
CA SER A 276 17.39 -15.57 26.49
C SER A 276 17.68 -16.04 25.06
N PRO A 277 18.90 -15.84 24.51
CA PRO A 277 19.26 -16.37 23.21
C PRO A 277 18.96 -17.87 23.18
N LEU A 278 18.00 -18.28 22.36
CA LEU A 278 17.60 -19.68 22.24
C LEU A 278 18.80 -20.49 21.75
N LYS A 279 19.26 -21.44 22.55
CA LYS A 279 20.08 -22.55 22.06
C LYS A 279 19.18 -23.29 21.05
N ARG A 280 19.45 -23.09 19.75
CA ARG A 280 18.78 -23.70 18.59
C ARG A 280 17.33 -24.12 18.85
N ALA A 281 16.38 -23.26 18.52
CA ALA A 281 14.97 -23.62 18.52
C ALA A 281 14.74 -24.82 17.56
N PRO A 282 13.91 -25.81 17.91
CA PRO A 282 13.37 -26.74 16.94
C PRO A 282 12.71 -25.92 15.84
N LYS A 283 12.76 -26.39 14.58
CA LYS A 283 12.03 -25.78 13.46
C LYS A 283 10.58 -25.59 13.89
N ALA A 284 10.23 -24.37 14.33
CA ALA A 284 8.84 -24.01 14.47
C ALA A 284 8.28 -24.08 13.05
N VAL A 285 7.28 -24.90 12.86
CA VAL A 285 6.36 -24.75 11.72
C VAL A 285 5.76 -23.37 11.95
N LEU A 286 6.25 -22.37 11.21
CA LEU A 286 5.61 -21.07 11.15
C LEU A 286 4.21 -21.37 10.63
N SER A 287 3.20 -21.19 11.46
CA SER A 287 1.85 -21.03 10.97
C SER A 287 1.93 -19.87 9.96
N GLU A 288 1.48 -20.10 8.74
CA GLU A 288 1.41 -19.06 7.73
C GLU A 288 0.70 -17.87 8.37
N GLU A 289 1.42 -16.76 8.56
CA GLU A 289 0.79 -15.52 8.98
C GLU A 289 -0.27 -15.20 7.93
N PRO A 290 -1.49 -14.87 8.32
CA PRO A 290 -2.49 -14.48 7.35
C PRO A 290 -1.93 -13.29 6.55
N PRO A 291 -2.08 -13.31 5.23
CA PRO A 291 -1.56 -12.24 4.39
C PRO A 291 -2.16 -10.91 4.86
N ILE A 292 -1.31 -9.90 5.00
CA ILE A 292 -1.75 -8.53 5.32
C ILE A 292 -2.25 -7.93 4.01
N PHE A 293 -3.54 -8.03 3.79
CA PHE A 293 -4.19 -7.49 2.62
C PHE A 293 -4.76 -6.10 2.91
N GLY A 294 -4.30 -5.11 2.16
CA GLY A 294 -4.98 -3.83 2.04
C GLY A 294 -6.26 -3.95 1.19
N PRO A 295 -7.02 -2.85 1.04
CA PRO A 295 -8.28 -2.86 0.28
C PRO A 295 -8.13 -3.26 -1.19
N HIS A 296 -6.96 -3.09 -1.79
CA HIS A 296 -6.68 -3.32 -3.21
C HIS A 296 -5.73 -4.51 -3.45
N VAL A 297 -6.00 -5.67 -2.86
CA VAL A 297 -5.17 -6.86 -3.14
C VAL A 297 -5.56 -7.45 -4.50
N PRO A 298 -4.64 -7.51 -5.46
CA PRO A 298 -4.90 -8.13 -6.74
C PRO A 298 -5.37 -9.59 -6.62
N PRO A 299 -6.30 -10.05 -7.46
CA PRO A 299 -6.85 -11.41 -7.39
C PRO A 299 -5.80 -12.52 -7.38
N ARG A 300 -4.69 -12.36 -8.12
CA ARG A 300 -3.58 -13.31 -8.17
C ARG A 300 -2.86 -13.51 -6.83
N LEU A 301 -2.76 -12.47 -6.00
CA LEU A 301 -2.14 -12.60 -4.68
C LEU A 301 -3.08 -13.29 -3.68
N ARG A 302 -4.39 -13.14 -3.85
CA ARG A 302 -5.39 -13.87 -3.08
C ARG A 302 -5.34 -15.38 -3.35
N ALA A 303 -5.07 -15.78 -4.60
CA ALA A 303 -4.94 -17.18 -4.97
C ALA A 303 -3.65 -17.82 -4.42
N ALA A 304 -2.53 -17.10 -4.41
CA ALA A 304 -1.25 -17.57 -3.87
C ALA A 304 -1.28 -17.83 -2.35
N SER A 305 -2.20 -17.21 -1.62
CA SER A 305 -2.36 -17.38 -0.17
C SER A 305 -3.22 -18.60 0.24
N ARG A 306 -3.79 -19.33 -0.72
CA ARG A 306 -4.65 -20.50 -0.48
C ARG A 306 -3.98 -21.85 -0.74
N ASN A 307 -2.71 -21.83 -1.14
CA ASN A 307 -1.89 -23.06 -1.36
C ASN A 307 -0.78 -23.18 -0.28
#